data_ecbaf43647a0e2d425cba603baccc4eb
#
_entry.id   ecbaf43647a0e2d425cba603baccc4eb
#
_cell.length_a   1.000
_cell.length_b   1.000
_cell.length_c   1.000
_cell.angle_alpha   90.00
_cell.angle_beta   90.00
_cell.angle_gamma   90.00
#
_symmetry.space_group_name_H-M   'P 1'
#
loop_
_entity.id
_entity.type
_entity.pdbx_description
1 polymer ?
#
loop_
_entity_poly.entity_id
_entity_poly.type
_entity_poly.pdbx_seq_one_letter_code
_entity_poly.pdbx_strand_id
1 'polypeptide(L)'
;MGTLTDRLKAYAQSDMYPLHMPGHKRNLTWNINPYDYDITEIDGFDDLHEPAGILKDLTERVNRLYKARESYILVNGSTSGIMAAVSAAVRPGERILIARNSHKSAYNAIFVRQIRAEYIYPHTDGAGIAGEIMPEDIERQYCEFSDIKAVFITSPTYEGVVSDIRRIADIVHSHGGVLIVDCAHGAHFGIGDKFPSNPVTEGADIVIMSLHKTLPAFTQTAVLCVGSGRVDSRVIKKYTDIYMSTSPSYLLTASV
;
A
#
# COMPACT_ATOMS: atom_id res chain seq x y z
N MET A 1 7.07 23.49 -29.17
CA MET A 1 7.14 22.35 -28.25
C MET A 1 5.91 21.47 -28.51
N GLY A 2 6.07 20.16 -28.71
CA GLY A 2 4.94 19.25 -28.89
C GLY A 2 4.10 19.09 -27.62
N THR A 3 2.87 18.65 -27.77
CA THR A 3 1.97 18.34 -26.65
C THR A 3 2.47 17.15 -25.83
N LEU A 4 1.91 16.91 -24.63
CA LEU A 4 2.17 15.70 -23.84
C LEU A 4 1.87 14.44 -24.67
N THR A 5 0.76 14.46 -25.42
CA THR A 5 0.36 13.35 -26.30
C THR A 5 1.40 13.05 -27.37
N ASP A 6 1.99 14.08 -28.00
CA ASP A 6 3.05 13.90 -29.00
C ASP A 6 4.30 13.24 -28.38
N ARG A 7 4.67 13.66 -27.16
CA ARG A 7 5.80 13.06 -26.41
C ARG A 7 5.53 11.61 -26.03
N LEU A 8 4.32 11.28 -25.55
CA LEU A 8 3.94 9.91 -25.20
C LEU A 8 3.96 9.00 -26.43
N LYS A 9 3.45 9.48 -27.59
CA LYS A 9 3.52 8.72 -28.86
C LYS A 9 4.96 8.46 -29.28
N ALA A 10 5.81 9.49 -29.25
CA ALA A 10 7.24 9.35 -29.61
C ALA A 10 7.96 8.37 -28.66
N TYR A 11 7.67 8.46 -27.36
CA TYR A 11 8.22 7.53 -26.37
C TYR A 11 7.74 6.10 -26.60
N ALA A 12 6.44 5.89 -26.87
CA ALA A 12 5.88 4.56 -27.15
C ALA A 12 6.50 3.89 -28.39
N GLN A 13 6.92 4.69 -29.38
CA GLN A 13 7.57 4.23 -30.62
C GLN A 13 9.10 4.11 -30.50
N SER A 14 9.68 4.54 -29.38
CA SER A 14 11.13 4.48 -29.17
C SER A 14 11.59 3.06 -28.85
N ASP A 15 12.89 2.79 -29.10
CA ASP A 15 13.57 1.55 -28.74
C ASP A 15 14.06 1.51 -27.29
N MET A 16 13.78 2.56 -26.50
CA MET A 16 14.19 2.63 -25.10
C MET A 16 13.49 1.56 -24.27
N TYR A 17 14.28 0.74 -23.56
CA TYR A 17 13.75 -0.22 -22.61
C TYR A 17 13.24 0.49 -21.35
N PRO A 18 11.98 0.25 -20.91
CA PRO A 18 11.37 0.98 -19.81
C PRO A 18 11.81 0.45 -18.44
N LEU A 19 12.99 0.84 -17.96
CA LEU A 19 13.47 0.48 -16.61
C LEU A 19 12.68 1.16 -15.51
N HIS A 20 11.97 2.26 -15.82
CA HIS A 20 11.08 2.95 -14.89
C HIS A 20 9.77 2.18 -14.62
N MET A 21 9.05 2.55 -13.58
CA MET A 21 7.67 2.08 -13.35
C MET A 21 6.74 2.63 -14.44
N PRO A 22 5.65 1.94 -14.78
CA PRO A 22 5.03 0.82 -14.10
C PRO A 22 5.67 -0.55 -14.41
N GLY A 23 5.25 -1.55 -13.59
CA GLY A 23 5.81 -2.91 -13.62
C GLY A 23 5.54 -3.71 -14.89
N HIS A 24 4.50 -3.38 -15.68
CA HIS A 24 4.20 -4.04 -16.95
C HIS A 24 5.31 -3.84 -18.03
N LYS A 25 6.18 -2.85 -17.88
CA LYS A 25 7.35 -2.60 -18.75
C LYS A 25 7.02 -2.55 -20.25
N ARG A 26 5.80 -2.18 -20.62
CA ARG A 26 5.27 -2.22 -22.02
C ARG A 26 5.31 -3.63 -22.65
N ASN A 27 5.46 -4.70 -21.86
CA ASN A 27 5.53 -6.08 -22.36
C ASN A 27 4.16 -6.75 -22.50
N LEU A 28 3.08 -6.06 -22.09
CA LEU A 28 1.72 -6.55 -22.25
C LEU A 28 1.04 -5.84 -23.41
N THR A 29 0.38 -6.62 -24.23
CA THR A 29 -0.53 -6.10 -25.26
C THR A 29 -1.95 -6.20 -24.72
N TRP A 30 -2.51 -5.07 -24.37
CA TRP A 30 -3.94 -4.94 -24.12
C TRP A 30 -4.53 -4.16 -25.29
N ASN A 31 -5.00 -4.90 -26.30
CA ASN A 31 -5.52 -4.30 -27.53
C ASN A 31 -6.96 -3.81 -27.31
N ILE A 32 -7.11 -2.75 -26.54
CA ILE A 32 -8.38 -2.11 -26.23
C ILE A 32 -8.34 -0.63 -26.62
N ASN A 33 -9.47 -0.11 -27.04
CA ASN A 33 -9.67 1.32 -27.06
C ASN A 33 -10.07 1.77 -25.64
N PRO A 34 -9.27 2.62 -24.95
CA PRO A 34 -9.56 2.99 -23.58
C PRO A 34 -10.93 3.66 -23.39
N TYR A 35 -11.46 4.32 -24.39
CA TYR A 35 -12.79 4.95 -24.32
C TYR A 35 -13.94 3.93 -24.22
N ASP A 36 -13.76 2.70 -24.71
CA ASP A 36 -14.78 1.66 -24.63
C ASP A 36 -14.87 1.04 -23.22
N TYR A 37 -13.86 1.27 -22.39
CA TYR A 37 -13.73 0.75 -21.01
C TYR A 37 -13.84 1.84 -19.95
N ASP A 38 -13.93 3.10 -20.35
CA ASP A 38 -14.05 4.25 -19.45
C ASP A 38 -15.52 4.48 -19.10
N ILE A 39 -15.96 3.73 -18.11
CA ILE A 39 -17.33 3.76 -17.58
C ILE A 39 -17.33 4.17 -16.11
N THR A 40 -18.51 4.46 -15.58
CA THR A 40 -18.77 4.59 -14.14
C THR A 40 -19.53 3.35 -13.64
N GLU A 41 -20.12 3.41 -12.46
CA GLU A 41 -20.91 2.36 -11.82
C GLU A 41 -22.29 2.24 -12.49
N ILE A 42 -22.32 1.53 -13.63
CA ILE A 42 -23.53 1.22 -14.40
C ILE A 42 -23.98 -0.22 -14.16
N ASP A 43 -25.22 -0.52 -14.48
CA ASP A 43 -25.83 -1.85 -14.32
C ASP A 43 -24.93 -2.94 -14.93
N GLY A 44 -24.62 -3.97 -14.14
CA GLY A 44 -23.81 -5.11 -14.55
C GLY A 44 -22.31 -4.98 -14.29
N PHE A 45 -21.81 -3.81 -13.81
CA PHE A 45 -20.38 -3.60 -13.59
C PHE A 45 -19.99 -3.38 -12.11
N ASP A 46 -20.98 -3.42 -11.19
CA ASP A 46 -20.77 -3.30 -9.75
C ASP A 46 -20.25 -1.90 -9.31
N ASP A 47 -20.09 -1.66 -8.02
CA ASP A 47 -19.55 -0.42 -7.45
C ASP A 47 -18.33 -0.75 -6.58
N LEU A 48 -17.19 -0.11 -6.86
CA LEU A 48 -15.95 -0.36 -6.10
C LEU A 48 -16.07 0.06 -4.63
N HIS A 49 -16.92 1.04 -4.33
CA HIS A 49 -17.17 1.45 -2.95
C HIS A 49 -18.12 0.51 -2.20
N GLU A 50 -19.03 -0.19 -2.90
CA GLU A 50 -19.98 -1.15 -2.32
C GLU A 50 -20.01 -2.46 -3.14
N PRO A 51 -18.87 -3.18 -3.23
CA PRO A 51 -18.75 -4.33 -4.12
C PRO A 51 -19.67 -5.48 -3.69
N ALA A 52 -20.56 -5.88 -4.59
CA ALA A 52 -21.53 -6.94 -4.37
C ALA A 52 -21.50 -8.03 -5.46
N GLY A 53 -20.88 -7.77 -6.60
CA GLY A 53 -20.79 -8.62 -7.77
C GLY A 53 -19.36 -8.88 -8.22
N ILE A 54 -19.04 -8.51 -9.46
CA ILE A 54 -17.76 -8.81 -10.12
C ILE A 54 -16.54 -8.19 -9.38
N LEU A 55 -16.70 -7.01 -8.78
CA LEU A 55 -15.65 -6.36 -8.01
C LEU A 55 -15.46 -7.02 -6.64
N LYS A 56 -16.52 -7.56 -6.06
CA LYS A 56 -16.42 -8.43 -4.88
C LYS A 56 -15.61 -9.69 -5.19
N ASP A 57 -15.91 -10.36 -6.31
CA ASP A 57 -15.16 -11.56 -6.73
C ASP A 57 -13.67 -11.24 -6.94
N LEU A 58 -13.36 -10.08 -7.52
CA LEU A 58 -11.99 -9.60 -7.69
C LEU A 58 -11.32 -9.40 -6.32
N THR A 59 -11.99 -8.71 -5.40
CA THR A 59 -11.49 -8.50 -4.04
C THR A 59 -11.25 -9.82 -3.30
N GLU A 60 -12.14 -10.80 -3.45
CA GLU A 60 -11.97 -12.14 -2.85
C GLU A 60 -10.77 -12.91 -3.45
N ARG A 61 -10.45 -12.72 -4.74
CA ARG A 61 -9.23 -13.28 -5.34
C ARG A 61 -8.00 -12.64 -4.72
N VAL A 62 -7.99 -11.33 -4.52
CA VAL A 62 -6.91 -10.62 -3.83
C VAL A 62 -6.75 -11.11 -2.40
N ASN A 63 -7.84 -11.30 -1.66
CA ASN A 63 -7.83 -11.86 -0.30
C ASN A 63 -7.18 -13.25 -0.27
N ARG A 64 -7.53 -14.11 -1.21
CA ARG A 64 -6.93 -15.45 -1.31
C ARG A 64 -5.44 -15.41 -1.66
N LEU A 65 -5.06 -14.54 -2.59
CA LEU A 65 -3.67 -14.39 -3.04
C LEU A 65 -2.75 -13.99 -1.90
N TYR A 66 -3.13 -12.96 -1.13
CA TYR A 66 -2.32 -12.42 -0.05
C TYR A 66 -2.64 -12.99 1.33
N LYS A 67 -3.61 -13.94 1.41
CA LYS A 67 -4.12 -14.50 2.67
C LYS A 67 -4.62 -13.42 3.63
N ALA A 68 -5.17 -12.35 3.07
CA ALA A 68 -5.75 -11.25 3.83
C ALA A 68 -7.15 -11.63 4.34
N ARG A 69 -7.51 -11.10 5.49
CA ARG A 69 -8.85 -11.20 6.03
C ARG A 69 -9.85 -10.39 5.19
N GLU A 70 -9.41 -9.24 4.71
CA GLU A 70 -10.16 -8.31 3.88
C GLU A 70 -9.20 -7.45 3.06
N SER A 71 -9.61 -7.00 1.90
CA SER A 71 -8.80 -6.10 1.06
C SER A 71 -9.65 -5.03 0.41
N TYR A 72 -9.02 -3.91 0.09
CA TYR A 72 -9.59 -2.79 -0.64
C TYR A 72 -8.73 -2.50 -1.85
N ILE A 73 -9.33 -2.58 -3.05
CA ILE A 73 -8.66 -2.20 -4.29
C ILE A 73 -8.66 -0.68 -4.39
N LEU A 74 -7.51 -0.11 -4.72
CA LEU A 74 -7.29 1.33 -4.73
C LEU A 74 -6.87 1.78 -6.12
N VAL A 75 -7.53 2.83 -6.62
CA VAL A 75 -7.22 3.48 -7.91
C VAL A 75 -6.64 4.89 -7.74
N ASN A 76 -6.42 5.32 -6.50
CA ASN A 76 -5.74 6.58 -6.16
C ASN A 76 -4.32 6.34 -5.59
N GLY A 77 -3.71 5.21 -5.97
CA GLY A 77 -2.37 4.80 -5.52
C GLY A 77 -2.36 4.30 -4.08
N SER A 78 -1.21 3.76 -3.67
CA SER A 78 -0.94 3.44 -2.25
C SER A 78 -1.04 4.67 -1.33
N THR A 79 -0.96 5.88 -1.89
CA THR A 79 -1.17 7.12 -1.14
C THR A 79 -2.51 7.14 -0.40
N SER A 80 -3.62 6.81 -1.10
CA SER A 80 -4.94 6.75 -0.47
C SER A 80 -5.02 5.65 0.60
N GLY A 81 -4.44 4.49 0.33
CA GLY A 81 -4.38 3.38 1.28
C GLY A 81 -3.57 3.70 2.54
N ILE A 82 -2.42 4.34 2.40
CA ILE A 82 -1.59 4.78 3.54
C ILE A 82 -2.36 5.80 4.40
N MET A 83 -2.98 6.79 3.75
CA MET A 83 -3.79 7.78 4.46
C MET A 83 -4.98 7.12 5.19
N ALA A 84 -5.65 6.16 4.55
CA ALA A 84 -6.75 5.41 5.15
C ALA A 84 -6.29 4.57 6.35
N ALA A 85 -5.20 3.81 6.19
CA ALA A 85 -4.64 2.96 7.24
C ALA A 85 -4.25 3.75 8.49
N VAL A 86 -3.48 4.82 8.32
CA VAL A 86 -3.06 5.68 9.44
C VAL A 86 -4.26 6.35 10.10
N SER A 87 -5.23 6.83 9.30
CA SER A 87 -6.44 7.49 9.83
C SER A 87 -7.37 6.52 10.58
N ALA A 88 -7.38 5.25 10.20
CA ALA A 88 -8.18 4.23 10.87
C ALA A 88 -7.53 3.72 12.16
N ALA A 89 -6.20 3.60 12.17
CA ALA A 89 -5.46 3.05 13.31
C ALA A 89 -5.22 4.07 14.43
N VAL A 90 -5.15 5.38 14.12
CA VAL A 90 -4.74 6.41 15.10
C VAL A 90 -5.70 7.60 15.08
N ARG A 91 -6.18 7.99 16.25
CA ARG A 91 -7.06 9.16 16.41
C ARG A 91 -6.26 10.45 16.53
N PRO A 92 -6.91 11.61 16.27
CA PRO A 92 -6.29 12.91 16.52
C PRO A 92 -5.75 13.01 17.96
N GLY A 93 -4.51 13.51 18.09
CA GLY A 93 -3.83 13.65 19.38
C GLY A 93 -3.22 12.38 19.96
N GLU A 94 -3.52 11.18 19.42
CA GLU A 94 -2.82 9.94 19.78
C GLU A 94 -1.43 9.87 19.13
N ARG A 95 -0.62 8.91 19.56
CA ARG A 95 0.77 8.76 19.16
C ARG A 95 0.96 7.63 18.15
N ILE A 96 1.74 7.91 17.09
CA ILE A 96 2.25 6.93 16.13
C ILE A 96 3.79 6.91 16.17
N LEU A 97 4.37 5.72 16.09
CA LEU A 97 5.80 5.56 15.80
C LEU A 97 5.97 5.33 14.30
N ILE A 98 6.74 6.18 13.62
CA ILE A 98 6.91 6.12 12.17
C ILE A 98 8.37 5.99 11.76
N ALA A 99 8.69 5.07 10.85
CA ALA A 99 10.02 4.97 10.27
C ALA A 99 10.37 6.23 9.45
N ARG A 100 11.55 6.78 9.68
CA ARG A 100 11.94 8.09 9.10
C ARG A 100 12.11 8.05 7.59
N ASN A 101 12.35 6.88 7.00
CA ASN A 101 12.40 6.64 5.55
C ASN A 101 11.03 6.41 4.90
N SER A 102 9.93 6.69 5.61
CA SER A 102 8.58 6.51 5.10
C SER A 102 8.25 7.48 3.97
N HIS A 103 7.35 7.04 3.09
CA HIS A 103 6.86 7.86 1.99
C HIS A 103 6.06 9.08 2.52
N LYS A 104 6.11 10.20 1.79
CA LYS A 104 5.43 11.46 2.15
C LYS A 104 3.94 11.32 2.47
N SER A 105 3.24 10.32 1.93
CA SER A 105 1.83 10.07 2.22
C SER A 105 1.56 9.74 3.69
N ALA A 106 2.50 9.07 4.38
CA ALA A 106 2.38 8.80 5.81
C ALA A 106 2.50 10.10 6.63
N TYR A 107 3.42 10.98 6.27
CA TYR A 107 3.55 12.31 6.89
C TYR A 107 2.33 13.19 6.61
N ASN A 108 1.77 13.11 5.39
CA ASN A 108 0.53 13.82 5.05
C ASN A 108 -0.64 13.32 5.90
N ALA A 109 -0.76 12.01 6.13
CA ALA A 109 -1.79 11.46 7.02
C ALA A 109 -1.64 11.96 8.45
N ILE A 110 -0.42 11.97 9.00
CA ILE A 110 -0.10 12.50 10.33
C ILE A 110 -0.53 13.97 10.43
N PHE A 111 -0.17 14.79 9.43
CA PHE A 111 -0.50 16.21 9.39
C PHE A 111 -2.03 16.43 9.33
N VAL A 112 -2.72 15.80 8.38
CA VAL A 112 -4.17 15.96 8.18
C VAL A 112 -4.95 15.47 9.40
N ARG A 113 -4.48 14.41 10.06
CA ARG A 113 -5.14 13.80 11.22
C ARG A 113 -4.70 14.40 12.55
N GLN A 114 -3.74 15.35 12.57
CA GLN A 114 -3.21 15.95 13.80
C GLN A 114 -2.72 14.91 14.81
N ILE A 115 -1.97 13.91 14.31
CA ILE A 115 -1.41 12.81 15.09
C ILE A 115 -0.04 13.24 15.65
N ARG A 116 0.30 12.82 16.87
CA ARG A 116 1.63 13.01 17.45
C ARG A 116 2.56 11.92 16.90
N ALA A 117 3.65 12.34 16.24
CA ALA A 117 4.60 11.41 15.64
C ALA A 117 5.89 11.31 16.45
N GLU A 118 6.30 10.09 16.77
CA GLU A 118 7.66 9.74 17.16
C GLU A 118 8.35 9.05 15.99
N TYR A 119 9.67 9.15 15.94
CA TYR A 119 10.44 8.72 14.79
C TYR A 119 11.40 7.60 15.15
N ILE A 120 11.40 6.54 14.34
CA ILE A 120 12.40 5.50 14.36
C ILE A 120 13.25 5.58 13.09
N TYR A 121 14.56 5.46 13.24
CA TYR A 121 15.49 5.58 12.13
C TYR A 121 15.94 4.19 11.68
N PRO A 122 15.88 3.89 10.36
CA PRO A 122 16.46 2.67 9.85
C PRO A 122 17.97 2.68 10.08
N HIS A 123 18.56 1.53 10.29
CA HIS A 123 20.01 1.40 10.21
C HIS A 123 20.47 1.76 8.81
N THR A 124 21.65 2.36 8.69
CA THR A 124 22.23 2.69 7.39
C THR A 124 23.57 1.98 7.24
N ASP A 125 23.85 1.49 6.05
CA ASP A 125 25.17 0.93 5.73
C ASP A 125 26.22 2.03 5.49
N GLY A 126 27.47 1.63 5.22
CA GLY A 126 28.56 2.56 4.95
C GLY A 126 28.38 3.39 3.66
N ALA A 127 27.45 3.04 2.78
CA ALA A 127 27.06 3.78 1.59
C ALA A 127 25.88 4.73 1.83
N GLY A 128 25.30 4.74 3.03
CA GLY A 128 24.15 5.56 3.38
C GLY A 128 22.81 4.98 2.89
N ILE A 129 22.77 3.71 2.52
CA ILE A 129 21.54 3.02 2.11
C ILE A 129 20.71 2.70 3.35
N ALA A 130 19.41 3.03 3.29
CA ALA A 130 18.48 2.73 4.36
C ALA A 130 18.25 1.21 4.47
N GLY A 131 18.60 0.66 5.61
CA GLY A 131 18.43 -0.74 5.96
C GLY A 131 17.09 -1.04 6.63
N GLU A 132 17.06 -2.11 7.38
CA GLU A 132 15.89 -2.56 8.12
C GLU A 132 15.60 -1.70 9.36
N ILE A 133 14.38 -1.77 9.84
CA ILE A 133 13.99 -1.33 11.18
C ILE A 133 14.22 -2.51 12.13
N MET A 134 15.04 -2.30 13.15
CA MET A 134 15.34 -3.34 14.12
C MET A 134 14.20 -3.50 15.13
N PRO A 135 13.75 -4.73 15.43
CA PRO A 135 12.72 -4.98 16.44
C PRO A 135 13.07 -4.38 17.81
N GLU A 136 14.35 -4.44 18.21
CA GLU A 136 14.87 -3.90 19.47
C GLU A 136 14.70 -2.39 19.58
N ASP A 137 14.76 -1.67 18.46
CA ASP A 137 14.56 -0.23 18.45
C ASP A 137 13.08 0.13 18.68
N ILE A 138 12.15 -0.69 18.18
CA ILE A 138 10.71 -0.54 18.46
C ILE A 138 10.42 -0.80 19.93
N GLU A 139 10.98 -1.85 20.51
CA GLU A 139 10.83 -2.14 21.95
C GLU A 139 11.33 -0.97 22.82
N ARG A 140 12.48 -0.39 22.46
CA ARG A 140 13.03 0.77 23.14
C ARG A 140 12.08 1.97 23.08
N GLN A 141 11.44 2.21 21.94
CA GLN A 141 10.47 3.28 21.78
C GLN A 141 9.21 3.07 22.65
N TYR A 142 8.76 1.84 22.82
CA TYR A 142 7.65 1.54 23.74
C TYR A 142 8.03 1.71 25.21
N CYS A 143 9.30 1.49 25.59
CA CYS A 143 9.80 1.82 26.92
C CYS A 143 9.78 3.33 27.20
N GLU A 144 10.01 4.16 26.18
CA GLU A 144 10.00 5.62 26.30
C GLU A 144 8.58 6.19 26.19
N PHE A 145 7.76 5.65 25.30
CA PHE A 145 6.40 6.13 24.97
C PHE A 145 5.39 4.99 25.04
N SER A 146 4.86 4.70 26.21
CA SER A 146 3.90 3.60 26.43
C SER A 146 2.53 3.81 25.76
N ASP A 147 2.26 5.02 25.22
CA ASP A 147 0.98 5.41 24.59
C ASP A 147 1.00 5.30 23.05
N ILE A 148 2.02 4.68 22.44
CA ILE A 148 2.07 4.41 21.00
C ILE A 148 0.90 3.51 20.60
N LYS A 149 0.04 3.99 19.68
CA LYS A 149 -1.13 3.26 19.18
C LYS A 149 -0.86 2.46 17.93
N ALA A 150 0.06 2.94 17.09
CA ALA A 150 0.46 2.23 15.89
C ALA A 150 1.94 2.44 15.59
N VAL A 151 2.52 1.45 14.93
CA VAL A 151 3.85 1.50 14.32
C VAL A 151 3.68 1.45 12.81
N PHE A 152 4.29 2.40 12.10
CA PHE A 152 4.30 2.47 10.65
C PHE A 152 5.71 2.31 10.13
N ILE A 153 5.96 1.28 9.33
CA ILE A 153 7.27 1.02 8.70
C ILE A 153 7.14 0.82 7.21
N THR A 154 8.23 1.04 6.48
CA THR A 154 8.35 0.75 5.05
C THR A 154 9.20 -0.52 4.87
N SER A 155 8.59 -1.59 4.39
CA SER A 155 9.26 -2.86 4.11
C SER A 155 8.58 -3.58 2.92
N PRO A 156 9.32 -3.83 1.81
CA PRO A 156 10.73 -3.49 1.63
C PRO A 156 10.97 -1.97 1.53
N THR A 157 12.21 -1.55 1.81
CA THR A 157 12.64 -0.18 1.53
C THR A 157 12.66 0.09 0.02
N TYR A 158 12.94 1.33 -0.39
CA TYR A 158 13.10 1.68 -1.82
C TYR A 158 14.21 0.85 -2.47
N GLU A 159 15.25 0.53 -1.72
CA GLU A 159 16.41 -0.26 -2.15
C GLU A 159 16.18 -1.77 -2.10
N GLY A 160 15.08 -2.22 -1.49
CA GLY A 160 14.67 -3.63 -1.42
C GLY A 160 15.01 -4.34 -0.10
N VAL A 161 15.43 -3.62 0.92
CA VAL A 161 15.74 -4.21 2.24
C VAL A 161 14.45 -4.53 3.00
N VAL A 162 14.36 -5.74 3.55
CA VAL A 162 13.19 -6.27 4.27
C VAL A 162 13.47 -6.32 5.76
N SER A 163 12.56 -5.79 6.59
CA SER A 163 12.60 -5.90 8.05
C SER A 163 11.97 -7.22 8.54
N ASP A 164 12.33 -7.67 9.74
CA ASP A 164 11.72 -8.83 10.40
C ASP A 164 10.31 -8.49 10.89
N ILE A 165 9.35 -8.59 9.98
CA ILE A 165 7.95 -8.21 10.24
C ILE A 165 7.35 -9.03 11.38
N ARG A 166 7.67 -10.33 11.47
CA ARG A 166 7.10 -11.22 12.50
C ARG A 166 7.51 -10.77 13.90
N ARG A 167 8.80 -10.56 14.13
CA ARG A 167 9.27 -10.07 15.44
C ARG A 167 8.74 -8.68 15.76
N ILE A 168 8.68 -7.80 14.76
CA ILE A 168 8.11 -6.46 14.92
C ILE A 168 6.61 -6.56 15.31
N ALA A 169 5.84 -7.41 14.63
CA ALA A 169 4.43 -7.62 14.94
C ALA A 169 4.25 -8.13 16.38
N ASP A 170 5.04 -9.12 16.79
CA ASP A 170 4.97 -9.68 18.15
C ASP A 170 5.19 -8.59 19.22
N ILE A 171 6.19 -7.73 19.04
CA ILE A 171 6.48 -6.61 19.94
C ILE A 171 5.30 -5.62 19.94
N VAL A 172 4.88 -5.13 18.78
CA VAL A 172 3.78 -4.16 18.65
C VAL A 172 2.51 -4.69 19.30
N HIS A 173 2.21 -5.96 19.07
CA HIS A 173 1.01 -6.61 19.63
C HIS A 173 1.09 -6.82 21.14
N SER A 174 2.27 -7.10 21.70
CA SER A 174 2.45 -7.25 23.16
C SER A 174 2.13 -5.94 23.90
N HIS A 175 2.35 -4.79 23.25
CA HIS A 175 2.00 -3.47 23.76
C HIS A 175 0.57 -3.00 23.35
N GLY A 176 -0.21 -3.87 22.71
CA GLY A 176 -1.59 -3.55 22.27
C GLY A 176 -1.67 -2.60 21.07
N GLY A 177 -0.55 -2.37 20.37
CA GLY A 177 -0.45 -1.52 19.19
C GLY A 177 -0.94 -2.19 17.90
N VAL A 178 -0.91 -1.42 16.82
CA VAL A 178 -1.26 -1.83 15.45
C VAL A 178 0.00 -1.69 14.58
N LEU A 179 0.33 -2.73 13.81
CA LEU A 179 1.43 -2.68 12.85
C LEU A 179 0.90 -2.39 11.43
N ILE A 180 1.33 -1.26 10.87
CA ILE A 180 1.04 -0.84 9.49
C ILE A 180 2.33 -0.96 8.69
N VAL A 181 2.28 -1.70 7.58
CA VAL A 181 3.43 -1.89 6.69
C VAL A 181 3.15 -1.27 5.33
N ASP A 182 3.93 -0.26 4.96
CA ASP A 182 4.04 0.22 3.58
C ASP A 182 4.91 -0.77 2.79
N CYS A 183 4.24 -1.67 2.10
CA CYS A 183 4.83 -2.69 1.23
C CYS A 183 4.68 -2.31 -0.25
N ALA A 184 4.73 -1.00 -0.57
CA ALA A 184 4.49 -0.51 -1.93
C ALA A 184 5.43 -1.10 -2.97
N HIS A 185 6.65 -1.49 -2.62
CA HIS A 185 7.62 -2.15 -3.48
C HIS A 185 7.58 -3.68 -3.41
N GLY A 186 6.69 -4.27 -2.60
CA GLY A 186 6.60 -5.71 -2.34
C GLY A 186 5.28 -6.36 -2.75
N ALA A 187 4.55 -5.81 -3.74
CA ALA A 187 3.30 -6.43 -4.19
C ALA A 187 3.47 -7.87 -4.73
N HIS A 188 4.67 -8.24 -5.14
CA HIS A 188 5.02 -9.60 -5.57
C HIS A 188 5.40 -10.55 -4.41
N PHE A 189 5.49 -10.05 -3.17
CA PHE A 189 5.82 -10.86 -2.00
C PHE A 189 4.71 -11.88 -1.71
N GLY A 190 5.12 -13.12 -1.44
CA GLY A 190 4.20 -14.24 -1.27
C GLY A 190 3.67 -14.84 -2.58
N ILE A 191 4.07 -14.30 -3.74
CA ILE A 191 3.73 -14.85 -5.05
C ILE A 191 4.91 -15.72 -5.53
N GLY A 192 4.80 -17.04 -5.27
CA GLY A 192 5.84 -18.02 -5.57
C GLY A 192 6.96 -18.08 -4.52
N ASP A 193 7.72 -19.16 -4.58
CA ASP A 193 8.65 -19.58 -3.52
C ASP A 193 9.99 -18.81 -3.49
N LYS A 194 10.22 -17.96 -4.49
CA LYS A 194 11.50 -17.23 -4.64
C LYS A 194 11.49 -15.84 -4.02
N PHE A 195 10.32 -15.36 -3.61
CA PHE A 195 10.15 -14.05 -3.01
C PHE A 195 9.93 -14.13 -1.50
N PRO A 196 10.24 -13.07 -0.75
CA PRO A 196 9.91 -13.02 0.67
C PRO A 196 8.42 -13.26 0.93
N SER A 197 8.09 -13.66 2.15
CA SER A 197 6.70 -13.77 2.61
C SER A 197 6.02 -12.40 2.56
N ASN A 198 4.71 -12.41 2.30
CA ASN A 198 3.92 -11.16 2.39
C ASN A 198 3.77 -10.74 3.86
N PRO A 199 3.92 -9.45 4.21
CA PRO A 199 3.77 -8.95 5.57
C PRO A 199 2.45 -9.32 6.26
N VAL A 200 1.36 -9.52 5.50
CA VAL A 200 0.08 -10.03 6.04
C VAL A 200 0.28 -11.37 6.74
N THR A 201 1.04 -12.28 6.13
CA THR A 201 1.30 -13.63 6.69
C THR A 201 2.34 -13.62 7.81
N GLU A 202 3.06 -12.52 7.95
CA GLU A 202 4.04 -12.29 9.01
C GLU A 202 3.47 -11.52 10.20
N GLY A 203 2.16 -11.25 10.21
CA GLY A 203 1.47 -10.66 11.35
C GLY A 203 1.20 -9.17 11.27
N ALA A 204 1.51 -8.50 10.17
CA ALA A 204 1.12 -7.10 9.99
C ALA A 204 -0.42 -6.95 9.98
N ASP A 205 -0.92 -5.93 10.65
CA ASP A 205 -2.36 -5.68 10.77
C ASP A 205 -2.94 -5.03 9.51
N ILE A 206 -2.20 -4.09 8.93
CA ILE A 206 -2.57 -3.43 7.67
C ILE A 206 -1.33 -3.37 6.77
N VAL A 207 -1.49 -3.80 5.53
CA VAL A 207 -0.41 -3.80 4.53
C VAL A 207 -0.89 -3.07 3.29
N ILE A 208 -0.11 -2.10 2.81
CA ILE A 208 -0.42 -1.34 1.60
C ILE A 208 0.59 -1.70 0.52
N MET A 209 0.11 -2.12 -0.65
CA MET A 209 0.94 -2.53 -1.77
C MET A 209 0.58 -1.76 -3.04
N SER A 210 1.59 -1.22 -3.74
CA SER A 210 1.39 -0.64 -5.09
C SER A 210 1.49 -1.74 -6.13
N LEU A 211 0.37 -2.15 -6.70
CA LEU A 211 0.35 -3.21 -7.72
C LEU A 211 1.14 -2.79 -8.96
N HIS A 212 1.01 -1.53 -9.37
CA HIS A 212 1.68 -0.98 -10.54
C HIS A 212 3.21 -0.89 -10.45
N LYS A 213 3.83 -1.01 -9.25
CA LYS A 213 5.29 -0.89 -9.14
C LYS A 213 6.01 -2.16 -9.56
N THR A 214 5.52 -3.31 -9.11
CA THR A 214 6.19 -4.60 -9.30
C THR A 214 5.36 -5.63 -10.04
N LEU A 215 4.06 -5.41 -10.19
CA LEU A 215 3.14 -6.23 -10.96
C LEU A 215 2.70 -5.51 -12.25
N PRO A 216 2.13 -6.23 -13.23
CA PRO A 216 1.79 -5.68 -14.54
C PRO A 216 0.47 -4.90 -14.57
N ALA A 217 0.17 -4.15 -13.53
CA ALA A 217 -1.03 -3.31 -13.44
C ALA A 217 -0.75 -1.86 -13.85
N PHE A 218 -1.78 -1.11 -14.19
CA PHE A 218 -1.64 0.29 -14.56
C PHE A 218 -1.25 1.18 -13.38
N THR A 219 -0.55 2.27 -13.68
CA THR A 219 -0.19 3.30 -12.69
C THR A 219 -1.41 3.74 -11.88
N GLN A 220 -1.24 4.02 -10.60
CA GLN A 220 -2.25 4.32 -9.57
C GLN A 220 -2.92 3.08 -8.94
N THR A 221 -2.83 1.89 -9.53
CA THR A 221 -3.41 0.70 -8.91
C THR A 221 -2.63 0.28 -7.66
N ALA A 222 -3.34 0.01 -6.61
CA ALA A 222 -2.80 -0.45 -5.34
C ALA A 222 -3.84 -1.32 -4.61
N VAL A 223 -3.43 -1.91 -3.50
CA VAL A 223 -4.32 -2.64 -2.59
C VAL A 223 -3.95 -2.34 -1.14
N LEU A 224 -4.95 -2.22 -0.29
CA LEU A 224 -4.83 -2.25 1.16
C LEU A 224 -5.37 -3.60 1.64
N CYS A 225 -4.52 -4.37 2.30
CA CYS A 225 -4.87 -5.66 2.89
C CYS A 225 -4.96 -5.54 4.41
N VAL A 226 -6.00 -6.10 4.99
CA VAL A 226 -6.22 -6.22 6.43
C VAL A 226 -5.85 -7.63 6.88
N GLY A 227 -4.85 -7.75 7.75
CA GLY A 227 -4.34 -9.04 8.23
C GLY A 227 -5.01 -9.50 9.54
N SER A 228 -5.50 -8.56 10.35
CA SER A 228 -6.04 -8.86 11.68
C SER A 228 -7.38 -8.17 11.97
N GLY A 229 -7.91 -8.39 13.17
CA GLY A 229 -9.11 -7.68 13.66
C GLY A 229 -8.80 -6.53 14.63
N ARG A 230 -7.53 -6.07 14.72
CA ARG A 230 -7.13 -5.01 15.65
C ARG A 230 -7.67 -3.63 15.27
N VAL A 231 -7.93 -3.42 13.99
CA VAL A 231 -8.61 -2.22 13.50
C VAL A 231 -9.97 -2.62 12.93
N ASP A 232 -11.02 -1.89 13.29
CA ASP A 232 -12.37 -2.14 12.78
C ASP A 232 -12.42 -1.88 11.27
N SER A 233 -12.78 -2.91 10.50
CA SER A 233 -12.89 -2.85 9.04
C SER A 233 -13.82 -1.72 8.57
N ARG A 234 -14.89 -1.43 9.33
CA ARG A 234 -15.81 -0.32 9.00
C ARG A 234 -15.11 1.03 9.05
N VAL A 235 -14.15 1.19 9.95
CA VAL A 235 -13.35 2.42 10.05
C VAL A 235 -12.35 2.52 8.91
N ILE A 236 -11.73 1.39 8.53
CA ILE A 236 -10.84 1.31 7.37
C ILE A 236 -11.63 1.67 6.10
N LYS A 237 -12.78 1.01 5.88
CA LYS A 237 -13.68 1.28 4.75
C LYS A 237 -14.03 2.76 4.64
N LYS A 238 -14.49 3.36 5.76
CA LYS A 238 -14.84 4.78 5.81
C LYS A 238 -13.69 5.68 5.33
N TYR A 239 -12.47 5.44 5.77
CA TYR A 239 -11.33 6.27 5.35
C TYR A 239 -10.86 5.94 3.94
N THR A 240 -11.01 4.70 3.49
CA THR A 240 -10.78 4.33 2.10
C THR A 240 -11.71 5.12 1.18
N ASP A 241 -13.00 5.20 1.51
CA ASP A 241 -13.98 5.97 0.74
C ASP A 241 -13.68 7.47 0.74
N ILE A 242 -13.24 8.03 1.88
CA ILE A 242 -12.89 9.46 1.98
C ILE A 242 -11.67 9.81 1.10
N TYR A 243 -10.68 8.92 0.99
CA TYR A 243 -9.43 9.20 0.28
C TYR A 243 -9.39 8.68 -1.16
N MET A 244 -10.43 7.97 -1.60
CA MET A 244 -10.59 7.57 -2.99
C MET A 244 -11.57 8.47 -3.73
N SER A 245 -11.45 8.46 -5.07
CA SER A 245 -12.44 9.09 -5.95
C SER A 245 -13.80 8.39 -5.81
N THR A 246 -14.88 9.16 -5.81
CA THR A 246 -16.25 8.63 -5.90
C THR A 246 -16.59 8.06 -7.28
N SER A 247 -15.75 8.32 -8.28
CA SER A 247 -15.85 7.75 -9.63
C SER A 247 -14.57 6.98 -9.94
N PRO A 248 -14.39 5.77 -9.38
CA PRO A 248 -13.17 4.99 -9.57
C PRO A 248 -13.06 4.52 -11.02
N SER A 249 -11.87 4.62 -11.60
CA SER A 249 -11.62 4.21 -12.99
C SER A 249 -11.72 2.70 -13.15
N TYR A 250 -12.68 2.26 -13.96
CA TYR A 250 -12.83 0.85 -14.32
C TYR A 250 -11.67 0.33 -15.17
N LEU A 251 -11.08 1.18 -16.01
CA LEU A 251 -9.87 0.85 -16.76
C LEU A 251 -8.69 0.50 -15.83
N LEU A 252 -8.50 1.25 -14.75
CA LEU A 252 -7.49 0.94 -13.75
C LEU A 252 -7.85 -0.33 -12.98
N THR A 253 -9.08 -0.45 -12.52
CA THR A 253 -9.58 -1.61 -11.77
C THR A 253 -9.47 -2.89 -12.57
N ALA A 254 -9.79 -2.87 -13.87
CA ALA A 254 -9.68 -4.01 -14.77
C ALA A 254 -8.22 -4.46 -15.02
N SER A 255 -7.23 -3.61 -14.72
CA SER A 255 -5.80 -3.98 -14.82
C SER A 255 -5.27 -4.72 -13.59
N VAL A 256 -6.07 -4.85 -12.52
CA VAL A 256 -5.74 -5.56 -11.28
C VAL A 256 -6.03 -7.04 -11.42
#